data_eff6759b1462d7745a1766754917fa4a
#
_entry.id   eff6759b1462d7745a1766754917fa4a
#
_cell.length_a   1.000
_cell.length_b   1.000
_cell.length_c   1.000
_cell.angle_alpha   90.00
_cell.angle_beta   90.00
_cell.angle_gamma   90.00
#
_symmetry.space_group_name_H-M   'P 1'
#
loop_
_entity.id
_entity.type
_entity.pdbx_description
1 polymer ?
#
loop_
_entity_poly.entity_id
_entity_poly.type
_entity_poly.pdbx_seq_one_letter_code
_entity_poly.pdbx_strand_id
1 'polypeptide(L)'
;GVFSLLAVMHQTQAFGLSIDAVDALTGPRIGRPKSATYRTCDVVGIDTLGHVVKTMQDQLRDDPWHPHFRLPPFIEKLISNGALGQKSGKGLYRKNGKAIEVLNTATGDYAPGQAQVSAEVEQILQIKNPAEQMRALRAASNPQAQFLWAIFRDVFHYSAVHLASMAHNARDLDLAMRWGFGWALGPFELWQAAGWQETAQAIAQDIARGKAMSNAPLPSWCLEPDRRGVHTSAGSFSAKTQTLGARSALAVYARQIFPERVLGESPLAGPRVVASQKAGVTLQELPGLRLWHLPEHDRGVGIISFTSKMHAVGDDVLRSLMQVLQTAPDQEGLEALVLWHEPPFSVGANLSQVLQACEAKDWTMLENMVAMFQAAAQALKYSRLPLVAAAQGMALGGGCEFLMHAPRRAMALETYVGLVEAGVGLIPAGGGCKEFALRAAQWAAQSPTPSEVFPFIQSVFTTIAMAKTAKSAHQVIEMGFGQSHDLVVFHPDELLYTALQTARGMANAGYRPAVPPAPFPVAGRTGIANLDMMIVNMQEGGQISAHDARVAHAAAVALCGGAVDAGSKVSEDWIIQTERAEFMALLKTPETQARMAHMLKTGKPLRN
;
A
#
# COMPACT_ATOMS: atom_id res chain seq x y z
N GLY A 1 4.84 -11.35 -20.22
CA GLY A 1 5.20 -11.67 -18.83
C GLY A 1 6.18 -12.84 -18.79
N VAL A 2 5.75 -14.05 -19.13
CA VAL A 2 6.62 -15.25 -19.07
C VAL A 2 7.85 -15.11 -19.97
N PHE A 3 7.70 -14.50 -21.15
CA PHE A 3 8.87 -14.20 -21.99
C PHE A 3 9.92 -13.36 -21.25
N SER A 4 9.52 -12.40 -20.43
CA SER A 4 10.50 -11.59 -19.67
C SER A 4 11.30 -12.42 -18.66
N LEU A 5 10.68 -13.47 -18.08
CA LEU A 5 11.37 -14.40 -17.19
C LEU A 5 12.35 -15.28 -17.98
N LEU A 6 11.92 -15.79 -19.15
CA LEU A 6 12.78 -16.56 -20.05
C LEU A 6 13.97 -15.73 -20.56
N ALA A 7 13.75 -14.47 -20.94
CA ALA A 7 14.83 -13.58 -21.35
C ALA A 7 15.86 -13.41 -20.23
N VAL A 8 15.42 -13.18 -18.99
CA VAL A 8 16.33 -13.11 -17.84
C VAL A 8 17.09 -14.43 -17.67
N MET A 9 16.43 -15.59 -17.75
CA MET A 9 17.07 -16.89 -17.56
C MET A 9 18.13 -17.18 -18.64
N HIS A 10 17.81 -16.89 -19.91
CA HIS A 10 18.76 -17.08 -21.01
C HIS A 10 19.96 -16.13 -20.89
N GLN A 11 19.70 -14.85 -20.57
CA GLN A 11 20.78 -13.89 -20.39
C GLN A 11 21.61 -14.17 -19.11
N THR A 12 21.00 -14.73 -18.04
CA THR A 12 21.76 -15.21 -16.86
C THR A 12 22.84 -16.22 -17.24
N GLN A 13 22.48 -17.19 -18.11
CA GLN A 13 23.44 -18.18 -18.60
C GLN A 13 24.50 -17.55 -19.53
N ALA A 14 24.06 -16.68 -20.45
CA ALA A 14 24.95 -16.04 -21.41
C ALA A 14 26.02 -15.16 -20.72
N PHE A 15 25.67 -14.49 -19.63
CA PHE A 15 26.58 -13.63 -18.86
C PHE A 15 27.24 -14.35 -17.66
N GLY A 16 26.92 -15.61 -17.40
CA GLY A 16 27.50 -16.39 -16.30
C GLY A 16 27.19 -15.84 -14.90
N LEU A 17 26.02 -15.21 -14.70
CA LEU A 17 25.65 -14.59 -13.44
C LEU A 17 24.99 -15.61 -12.50
N SER A 18 25.21 -15.44 -11.19
CA SER A 18 24.51 -16.23 -10.17
C SER A 18 23.06 -15.78 -9.99
N ILE A 19 22.21 -16.70 -9.52
CA ILE A 19 20.77 -16.46 -9.29
C ILE A 19 20.54 -15.29 -8.36
N ASP A 20 21.26 -15.21 -7.25
CA ASP A 20 21.14 -14.14 -6.26
C ASP A 20 21.63 -12.77 -6.77
N ALA A 21 22.70 -12.76 -7.60
CA ALA A 21 23.16 -11.53 -8.25
C ALA A 21 22.12 -11.00 -9.25
N VAL A 22 21.48 -11.90 -10.02
CA VAL A 22 20.40 -11.53 -10.93
C VAL A 22 19.19 -11.00 -10.17
N ASP A 23 18.79 -11.60 -9.07
CA ASP A 23 17.68 -11.09 -8.26
C ASP A 23 18.02 -9.74 -7.59
N ALA A 24 19.27 -9.52 -7.20
CA ALA A 24 19.71 -8.21 -6.72
C ALA A 24 19.65 -7.12 -7.81
N LEU A 25 19.86 -7.47 -9.08
CA LEU A 25 19.79 -6.58 -10.23
C LEU A 25 18.36 -6.36 -10.73
N THR A 26 17.51 -7.41 -10.74
CA THR A 26 16.20 -7.42 -11.41
C THR A 26 15.01 -7.13 -10.49
N GLY A 27 15.25 -6.60 -9.29
CA GLY A 27 14.23 -6.23 -8.32
C GLY A 27 13.84 -4.73 -8.38
N PRO A 28 13.60 -4.12 -7.21
CA PRO A 28 13.13 -2.72 -7.10
C PRO A 28 14.03 -1.70 -7.79
N ARG A 29 15.31 -1.99 -7.97
CA ARG A 29 16.29 -1.10 -8.63
C ARG A 29 15.93 -0.78 -10.08
N ILE A 30 15.19 -1.69 -10.75
CA ILE A 30 14.70 -1.51 -12.13
C ILE A 30 13.16 -1.47 -12.21
N GLY A 31 12.50 -1.12 -11.09
CA GLY A 31 11.06 -0.98 -11.04
C GLY A 31 10.28 -2.31 -11.06
N ARG A 32 10.88 -3.41 -10.61
CA ARG A 32 10.22 -4.72 -10.45
C ARG A 32 9.98 -5.04 -8.97
N PRO A 33 9.09 -6.03 -8.64
CA PRO A 33 8.81 -6.41 -7.27
C PRO A 33 10.07 -6.83 -6.48
N LYS A 34 9.97 -6.80 -5.15
CA LYS A 34 11.05 -7.26 -4.25
C LYS A 34 11.43 -8.72 -4.44
N SER A 35 10.51 -9.54 -4.96
CA SER A 35 10.77 -10.95 -5.33
C SER A 35 11.65 -11.07 -6.56
N ALA A 36 11.94 -9.98 -7.27
CA ALA A 36 12.77 -9.96 -8.48
C ALA A 36 12.34 -11.03 -9.51
N THR A 37 13.28 -11.78 -10.09
CA THR A 37 13.00 -12.78 -11.12
C THR A 37 12.90 -14.19 -10.55
N TYR A 38 13.95 -14.69 -9.95
CA TYR A 38 14.05 -16.09 -9.52
C TYR A 38 13.24 -16.39 -8.26
N ARG A 39 13.17 -15.48 -7.31
CA ARG A 39 12.25 -15.60 -6.18
C ARG A 39 10.78 -15.56 -6.60
N THR A 40 10.45 -14.80 -7.66
CA THR A 40 9.11 -14.82 -8.24
C THR A 40 8.78 -16.20 -8.80
N CYS A 41 9.72 -16.86 -9.47
CA CYS A 41 9.53 -18.24 -9.96
C CYS A 41 9.27 -19.23 -8.80
N ASP A 42 9.97 -19.09 -7.68
CA ASP A 42 9.75 -19.92 -6.49
C ASP A 42 8.37 -19.67 -5.84
N VAL A 43 7.88 -18.42 -5.85
CA VAL A 43 6.56 -18.06 -5.30
C VAL A 43 5.43 -18.60 -6.18
N VAL A 44 5.54 -18.43 -7.49
CA VAL A 44 4.53 -18.91 -8.48
C VAL A 44 4.53 -20.44 -8.55
N GLY A 45 5.67 -21.05 -8.39
CA GLY A 45 5.93 -22.46 -8.58
C GLY A 45 6.63 -22.75 -9.90
N ILE A 46 7.79 -23.39 -9.80
CA ILE A 46 8.66 -23.70 -10.93
C ILE A 46 7.97 -24.64 -11.94
N ASP A 47 7.16 -25.58 -11.46
CA ASP A 47 6.32 -26.46 -12.30
C ASP A 47 5.24 -25.68 -13.06
N THR A 48 4.60 -24.69 -12.43
CA THR A 48 3.64 -23.81 -13.10
C THR A 48 4.30 -23.04 -14.24
N LEU A 49 5.49 -22.48 -13.99
CA LEU A 49 6.30 -21.86 -15.04
C LEU A 49 6.61 -22.87 -16.16
N GLY A 50 7.00 -24.11 -15.80
CA GLY A 50 7.29 -25.16 -16.75
C GLY A 50 6.11 -25.49 -17.65
N HIS A 51 4.90 -25.60 -17.11
CA HIS A 51 3.68 -25.82 -17.89
C HIS A 51 3.39 -24.67 -18.87
N VAL A 52 3.54 -23.42 -18.43
CA VAL A 52 3.33 -22.27 -19.32
C VAL A 52 4.36 -22.23 -20.43
N VAL A 53 5.65 -22.45 -20.13
CA VAL A 53 6.71 -22.50 -21.15
C VAL A 53 6.47 -23.63 -22.15
N LYS A 54 6.05 -24.81 -21.67
CA LYS A 54 5.67 -25.92 -22.56
C LYS A 54 4.49 -25.54 -23.45
N THR A 55 3.48 -24.86 -22.93
CA THR A 55 2.36 -24.37 -23.74
C THR A 55 2.84 -23.39 -24.82
N MET A 56 3.74 -22.47 -24.47
CA MET A 56 4.33 -21.55 -25.47
C MET A 56 5.09 -22.34 -26.55
N GLN A 57 5.89 -23.34 -26.17
CA GLN A 57 6.64 -24.18 -27.10
C GLN A 57 5.72 -24.96 -28.04
N ASP A 58 4.63 -25.50 -27.52
CA ASP A 58 3.70 -26.34 -28.30
C ASP A 58 2.79 -25.49 -29.21
N GLN A 59 2.38 -24.28 -28.78
CA GLN A 59 1.37 -23.48 -29.44
C GLN A 59 1.96 -22.35 -30.33
N LEU A 60 3.17 -21.86 -30.04
CA LEU A 60 3.77 -20.73 -30.72
C LEU A 60 4.94 -21.17 -31.62
N ARG A 61 4.70 -22.14 -32.50
CA ARG A 61 5.75 -22.76 -33.32
C ARG A 61 6.35 -21.82 -34.35
N ASP A 62 5.56 -20.87 -34.86
CA ASP A 62 5.98 -19.90 -35.87
C ASP A 62 6.51 -18.60 -35.25
N ASP A 63 6.61 -18.53 -33.93
CA ASP A 63 7.12 -17.36 -33.22
C ASP A 63 8.64 -17.22 -33.46
N PRO A 64 9.15 -16.03 -33.81
CA PRO A 64 10.59 -15.81 -34.02
C PRO A 64 11.46 -16.12 -32.79
N TRP A 65 10.87 -16.18 -31.59
CA TRP A 65 11.54 -16.59 -30.33
C TRP A 65 11.29 -18.03 -29.94
N HIS A 66 10.60 -18.83 -30.75
CA HIS A 66 10.29 -20.23 -30.45
C HIS A 66 11.51 -21.05 -29.96
N PRO A 67 12.75 -20.89 -30.52
CA PRO A 67 13.93 -21.59 -30.02
C PRO A 67 14.26 -21.32 -28.53
N HIS A 68 13.75 -20.21 -27.99
CA HIS A 68 13.96 -19.77 -26.64
C HIS A 68 12.81 -20.12 -25.68
N PHE A 69 11.69 -20.68 -26.16
CA PHE A 69 10.58 -21.17 -25.34
C PHE A 69 10.92 -22.52 -24.71
N ARG A 70 11.99 -22.53 -23.94
CA ARG A 70 12.47 -23.69 -23.21
C ARG A 70 13.09 -23.28 -21.89
N LEU A 71 12.93 -24.12 -20.90
CA LEU A 71 13.56 -23.89 -19.60
C LEU A 71 15.05 -24.24 -19.67
N PRO A 72 15.90 -23.50 -18.94
CA PRO A 72 17.27 -23.92 -18.70
C PRO A 72 17.34 -25.33 -18.04
N PRO A 73 18.35 -26.14 -18.34
CA PRO A 73 18.46 -27.50 -17.81
C PRO A 73 18.43 -27.62 -16.28
N PHE A 74 18.95 -26.61 -15.57
CA PHE A 74 18.91 -26.60 -14.10
C PHE A 74 17.47 -26.44 -13.56
N ILE A 75 16.59 -25.71 -14.25
CA ILE A 75 15.17 -25.58 -13.91
C ILE A 75 14.44 -26.92 -14.14
N GLU A 76 14.69 -27.58 -15.26
CA GLU A 76 14.11 -28.91 -15.55
C GLU A 76 14.54 -29.95 -14.49
N LYS A 77 15.79 -29.89 -14.05
CA LYS A 77 16.31 -30.74 -12.97
C LYS A 77 15.63 -30.44 -11.63
N LEU A 78 15.31 -29.19 -11.32
CA LEU A 78 14.54 -28.86 -10.12
C LEU A 78 13.15 -29.48 -10.17
N ILE A 79 12.44 -29.36 -11.30
CA ILE A 79 11.10 -29.93 -11.48
C ILE A 79 11.15 -31.46 -11.31
N SER A 80 12.08 -32.14 -11.97
CA SER A 80 12.21 -33.59 -11.88
C SER A 80 12.52 -34.11 -10.47
N ASN A 81 13.21 -33.28 -9.65
CA ASN A 81 13.55 -33.58 -8.27
C ASN A 81 12.47 -33.13 -7.26
N GLY A 82 11.31 -32.65 -7.72
CA GLY A 82 10.23 -32.15 -6.86
C GLY A 82 10.59 -30.89 -6.09
N ALA A 83 11.62 -30.14 -6.51
CA ALA A 83 12.01 -28.85 -5.95
C ALA A 83 11.24 -27.73 -6.66
N LEU A 84 9.97 -27.54 -6.26
CA LEU A 84 8.98 -26.75 -7.01
C LEU A 84 8.84 -25.31 -6.49
N GLY A 85 9.76 -24.86 -5.67
CA GLY A 85 9.75 -23.53 -5.06
C GLY A 85 9.18 -23.51 -3.64
N GLN A 86 8.58 -22.41 -3.25
CA GLN A 86 8.11 -22.18 -1.87
C GLN A 86 7.13 -23.25 -1.38
N LYS A 87 6.23 -23.74 -2.24
CA LYS A 87 5.24 -24.77 -1.91
C LYS A 87 5.84 -26.14 -1.54
N SER A 88 7.05 -26.45 -2.00
CA SER A 88 7.77 -27.67 -1.66
C SER A 88 8.91 -27.43 -0.65
N GLY A 89 9.05 -26.21 -0.14
CA GLY A 89 10.09 -25.82 0.81
C GLY A 89 11.48 -25.59 0.20
N LYS A 90 11.67 -25.91 -1.07
CA LYS A 90 12.91 -25.70 -1.83
C LYS A 90 12.64 -25.49 -3.31
N GLY A 91 13.47 -24.69 -3.96
CA GLY A 91 13.43 -24.37 -5.38
C GLY A 91 14.75 -23.78 -5.81
N LEU A 92 14.72 -22.57 -6.38
CA LEU A 92 15.92 -21.76 -6.65
C LEU A 92 16.56 -21.24 -5.36
N TYR A 93 15.72 -21.10 -4.34
CA TYR A 93 16.11 -20.82 -2.95
C TYR A 93 15.55 -21.89 -2.02
N ARG A 94 16.24 -22.09 -0.89
CA ARG A 94 15.72 -22.89 0.22
C ARG A 94 15.97 -22.18 1.55
N LYS A 95 15.13 -22.45 2.53
CA LYS A 95 15.33 -22.00 3.91
C LYS A 95 16.03 -23.11 4.70
N ASN A 96 17.18 -22.76 5.30
CA ASN A 96 17.92 -23.64 6.19
C ASN A 96 18.03 -22.96 7.56
N GLY A 97 17.18 -23.36 8.51
CA GLY A 97 17.03 -22.68 9.79
C GLY A 97 16.59 -21.21 9.62
N LYS A 98 17.45 -20.26 10.00
CA LYS A 98 17.23 -18.82 9.81
C LYS A 98 17.86 -18.28 8.50
N ALA A 99 18.71 -19.05 7.84
CA ALA A 99 19.41 -18.65 6.62
C ALA A 99 18.59 -18.97 5.38
N ILE A 100 18.75 -18.14 4.33
CA ILE A 100 18.24 -18.41 2.99
C ILE A 100 19.45 -18.76 2.12
N GLU A 101 19.43 -19.96 1.56
CA GLU A 101 20.45 -20.46 0.65
C GLU A 101 19.94 -20.37 -0.79
N VAL A 102 20.87 -20.19 -1.74
CA VAL A 102 20.61 -20.11 -3.17
C VAL A 102 21.24 -21.29 -3.90
N LEU A 103 20.59 -21.76 -4.95
CA LEU A 103 21.08 -22.84 -5.81
C LEU A 103 22.29 -22.36 -6.62
N ASN A 104 23.38 -23.09 -6.54
CA ASN A 104 24.48 -22.99 -7.50
C ASN A 104 24.11 -23.81 -8.75
N THR A 105 23.91 -23.15 -9.87
CA THR A 105 23.45 -23.79 -11.12
C THR A 105 24.49 -24.73 -11.74
N ALA A 106 25.79 -24.57 -11.40
CA ALA A 106 26.87 -25.42 -11.92
C ALA A 106 27.00 -26.71 -11.13
N THR A 107 26.93 -26.65 -9.79
CA THR A 107 27.10 -27.86 -8.95
C THR A 107 25.78 -28.51 -8.56
N GLY A 108 24.69 -27.78 -8.52
CA GLY A 108 23.38 -28.23 -8.04
C GLY A 108 23.26 -28.15 -6.50
N ASP A 109 24.25 -27.62 -5.80
CA ASP A 109 24.25 -27.47 -4.35
C ASP A 109 23.66 -26.14 -3.92
N TYR A 110 23.25 -26.06 -2.66
CA TYR A 110 22.78 -24.82 -2.05
C TYR A 110 23.84 -24.24 -1.11
N ALA A 111 24.08 -22.95 -1.25
CA ALA A 111 25.01 -22.20 -0.42
C ALA A 111 24.39 -20.85 0.02
N PRO A 112 24.89 -20.22 1.10
CA PRO A 112 24.50 -18.86 1.45
C PRO A 112 24.71 -17.92 0.26
N GLY A 113 23.71 -17.06 -0.02
CA GLY A 113 23.82 -16.08 -1.10
C GLY A 113 24.97 -15.10 -0.87
N GLN A 114 25.70 -14.80 -1.93
CA GLN A 114 26.82 -13.87 -1.96
C GLN A 114 26.60 -12.78 -3.03
N ALA A 115 25.36 -12.40 -3.26
CA ALA A 115 24.99 -11.41 -4.28
C ALA A 115 25.79 -10.13 -4.14
N GLN A 116 26.58 -9.79 -5.15
CA GLN A 116 27.26 -8.51 -5.24
C GLN A 116 26.86 -7.80 -6.52
N VAL A 117 26.28 -6.62 -6.37
CA VAL A 117 26.13 -5.68 -7.48
C VAL A 117 27.41 -4.84 -7.53
N SER A 118 28.03 -4.74 -8.69
CA SER A 118 29.26 -3.95 -8.84
C SER A 118 29.00 -2.47 -8.53
N ALA A 119 29.98 -1.80 -7.95
CA ALA A 119 29.86 -0.37 -7.59
C ALA A 119 29.52 0.50 -8.81
N GLU A 120 30.07 0.19 -9.99
CA GLU A 120 29.76 0.87 -11.24
C GLU A 120 28.26 0.74 -11.59
N VAL A 121 27.69 -0.47 -11.51
CA VAL A 121 26.27 -0.71 -11.81
C VAL A 121 25.39 -0.06 -10.75
N GLU A 122 25.78 -0.08 -9.48
CA GLU A 122 25.06 0.65 -8.43
C GLU A 122 24.97 2.14 -8.71
N GLN A 123 26.06 2.78 -9.13
CA GLN A 123 26.08 4.18 -9.53
C GLN A 123 25.18 4.45 -10.73
N ILE A 124 25.23 3.61 -11.77
CA ILE A 124 24.35 3.73 -12.94
C ILE A 124 22.88 3.63 -12.52
N LEU A 125 22.52 2.68 -11.67
CA LEU A 125 21.13 2.48 -11.22
C LEU A 125 20.61 3.59 -10.30
N GLN A 126 21.50 4.46 -9.76
CA GLN A 126 21.12 5.67 -9.01
C GLN A 126 20.84 6.89 -9.90
N ILE A 127 21.16 6.83 -11.19
CA ILE A 127 20.85 7.91 -12.14
C ILE A 127 19.33 8.09 -12.22
N LYS A 128 18.86 9.29 -11.90
CA LYS A 128 17.42 9.59 -11.84
C LYS A 128 16.76 9.74 -13.22
N ASN A 129 17.53 10.17 -14.22
CA ASN A 129 17.04 10.33 -15.59
C ASN A 129 17.07 8.97 -16.30
N PRO A 130 15.92 8.37 -16.70
CA PRO A 130 15.89 7.04 -17.33
C PRO A 130 16.66 6.96 -18.64
N ALA A 131 16.67 8.05 -19.43
CA ALA A 131 17.40 8.06 -20.70
C ALA A 131 18.93 8.06 -20.49
N GLU A 132 19.42 8.82 -19.51
CA GLU A 132 20.83 8.81 -19.12
C GLU A 132 21.24 7.47 -18.51
N GLN A 133 20.39 6.90 -17.66
CA GLN A 133 20.60 5.57 -17.07
C GLN A 133 20.74 4.49 -18.15
N MET A 134 19.82 4.48 -19.13
CA MET A 134 19.85 3.50 -20.22
C MET A 134 21.09 3.67 -21.11
N ARG A 135 21.51 4.91 -21.41
CA ARG A 135 22.76 5.17 -22.12
C ARG A 135 23.97 4.66 -21.36
N ALA A 136 24.02 4.90 -20.06
CA ALA A 136 25.11 4.44 -19.22
C ALA A 136 25.19 2.91 -19.17
N LEU A 137 24.05 2.20 -19.05
CA LEU A 137 24.01 0.74 -19.11
C LEU A 137 24.56 0.20 -20.43
N ARG A 138 24.22 0.82 -21.56
CA ARG A 138 24.69 0.40 -22.88
C ARG A 138 26.18 0.68 -23.08
N ALA A 139 26.67 1.78 -22.54
CA ALA A 139 28.07 2.21 -22.70
C ALA A 139 29.05 1.45 -21.79
N ALA A 140 28.59 0.96 -20.64
CA ALA A 140 29.42 0.24 -19.69
C ALA A 140 29.87 -1.11 -20.24
N SER A 141 31.14 -1.47 -20.03
CA SER A 141 31.68 -2.80 -20.39
C SER A 141 31.41 -3.86 -19.33
N ASN A 142 30.90 -3.47 -18.17
CA ASN A 142 30.58 -4.34 -17.05
C ASN A 142 29.54 -5.41 -17.42
N PRO A 143 29.79 -6.70 -17.15
CA PRO A 143 28.86 -7.79 -17.52
C PRO A 143 27.46 -7.60 -16.92
N GLN A 144 27.33 -7.09 -15.71
CA GLN A 144 26.01 -6.84 -15.07
C GLN A 144 25.25 -5.70 -15.77
N ALA A 145 25.93 -4.65 -16.22
CA ALA A 145 25.31 -3.58 -16.99
C ALA A 145 24.87 -4.07 -18.37
N GLN A 146 25.71 -4.86 -19.04
CA GLN A 146 25.39 -5.46 -20.34
C GLN A 146 24.25 -6.48 -20.22
N PHE A 147 24.17 -7.24 -19.13
CA PHE A 147 23.04 -8.11 -18.80
C PHE A 147 21.74 -7.31 -18.67
N LEU A 148 21.75 -6.21 -17.92
CA LEU A 148 20.56 -5.34 -17.77
C LEU A 148 20.12 -4.77 -19.10
N TRP A 149 21.04 -4.29 -19.92
CA TRP A 149 20.71 -3.85 -21.27
C TRP A 149 20.11 -4.97 -22.12
N ALA A 150 20.69 -6.15 -22.09
CA ALA A 150 20.21 -7.30 -22.87
C ALA A 150 18.77 -7.68 -22.52
N ILE A 151 18.41 -7.75 -21.23
CA ILE A 151 17.05 -8.09 -20.82
C ILE A 151 16.04 -6.98 -21.20
N PHE A 152 16.41 -5.70 -21.13
CA PHE A 152 15.55 -4.60 -21.60
C PHE A 152 15.37 -4.66 -23.10
N ARG A 153 16.45 -4.75 -23.87
CA ARG A 153 16.45 -4.90 -25.33
C ARG A 153 15.52 -6.02 -25.77
N ASP A 154 15.67 -7.21 -25.22
CA ASP A 154 14.93 -8.39 -25.65
C ASP A 154 13.44 -8.29 -25.30
N VAL A 155 13.10 -7.71 -24.15
CA VAL A 155 11.70 -7.45 -23.77
C VAL A 155 11.07 -6.36 -24.66
N PHE A 156 11.78 -5.29 -24.95
CA PHE A 156 11.28 -4.22 -25.84
C PHE A 156 11.07 -4.77 -27.26
N HIS A 157 12.03 -5.51 -27.77
CA HIS A 157 11.98 -6.12 -29.10
C HIS A 157 10.78 -7.08 -29.23
N TYR A 158 10.63 -8.02 -28.28
CA TYR A 158 9.50 -8.94 -28.23
C TYR A 158 8.17 -8.22 -28.16
N SER A 159 8.05 -7.21 -27.27
CA SER A 159 6.84 -6.43 -27.12
C SER A 159 6.45 -5.67 -28.40
N ALA A 160 7.43 -5.11 -29.10
CA ALA A 160 7.19 -4.38 -30.33
C ALA A 160 6.71 -5.26 -31.47
N VAL A 161 7.36 -6.42 -31.67
CA VAL A 161 7.00 -7.37 -32.73
C VAL A 161 5.60 -7.93 -32.53
N HIS A 162 5.25 -8.23 -31.28
CA HIS A 162 3.97 -8.89 -30.95
C HIS A 162 2.84 -7.94 -30.57
N LEU A 163 3.04 -6.60 -30.52
CA LEU A 163 2.01 -5.68 -30.06
C LEU A 163 0.69 -5.86 -30.83
N ALA A 164 0.75 -6.00 -32.16
CA ALA A 164 -0.44 -6.13 -33.00
C ALA A 164 -1.28 -7.39 -32.74
N SER A 165 -0.63 -8.49 -32.29
CA SER A 165 -1.29 -9.76 -32.02
C SER A 165 -1.71 -9.95 -30.56
N MET A 166 -1.00 -9.30 -29.62
CA MET A 166 -1.21 -9.51 -28.20
C MET A 166 -2.14 -8.51 -27.52
N ALA A 167 -2.24 -7.28 -28.05
CA ALA A 167 -3.00 -6.20 -27.41
C ALA A 167 -3.67 -5.29 -28.43
N HIS A 168 -4.74 -4.61 -28.03
CA HIS A 168 -5.39 -3.61 -28.88
C HIS A 168 -4.48 -2.39 -29.07
N ASN A 169 -3.75 -2.01 -28.04
CA ASN A 169 -2.80 -0.91 -28.07
C ASN A 169 -1.70 -1.11 -27.00
N ALA A 170 -0.71 -0.24 -27.00
CA ALA A 170 0.43 -0.32 -26.09
C ALA A 170 0.05 -0.19 -24.60
N ARG A 171 -1.03 0.56 -24.27
CA ARG A 171 -1.52 0.70 -22.89
C ARG A 171 -1.94 -0.64 -22.30
N ASP A 172 -2.67 -1.44 -23.07
CA ASP A 172 -3.18 -2.73 -22.58
C ASP A 172 -2.03 -3.66 -22.20
N LEU A 173 -0.95 -3.64 -23.01
CA LEU A 173 0.25 -4.44 -22.72
C LEU A 173 0.98 -3.91 -21.48
N ASP A 174 1.19 -2.60 -21.38
CA ASP A 174 1.89 -2.00 -20.24
C ASP A 174 1.14 -2.20 -18.94
N LEU A 175 -0.18 -1.97 -18.91
CA LEU A 175 -1.00 -2.21 -17.73
C LEU A 175 -1.06 -3.70 -17.36
N ALA A 176 -1.10 -4.61 -18.33
CA ALA A 176 -1.01 -6.04 -18.06
C ALA A 176 0.30 -6.43 -17.35
N MET A 177 1.42 -5.79 -17.71
CA MET A 177 2.70 -6.01 -17.03
C MET A 177 2.75 -5.37 -15.64
N ARG A 178 2.16 -4.16 -15.47
CA ARG A 178 2.08 -3.49 -14.18
C ARG A 178 1.20 -4.27 -13.20
N TRP A 179 0.01 -4.68 -13.62
CA TRP A 179 -0.94 -5.39 -12.75
C TRP A 179 -0.61 -6.87 -12.56
N GLY A 180 -0.22 -7.55 -13.65
CA GLY A 180 0.04 -8.99 -13.60
C GLY A 180 1.40 -9.37 -13.05
N PHE A 181 2.41 -8.50 -13.21
CA PHE A 181 3.80 -8.76 -12.78
C PHE A 181 4.32 -7.75 -11.77
N GLY A 182 3.51 -6.78 -11.34
CA GLY A 182 3.87 -5.79 -10.34
C GLY A 182 4.99 -4.84 -10.77
N TRP A 183 5.14 -4.58 -12.07
CA TRP A 183 6.14 -3.64 -12.58
C TRP A 183 5.70 -2.20 -12.32
N ALA A 184 6.64 -1.31 -12.03
CA ALA A 184 6.36 0.11 -11.86
C ALA A 184 6.01 0.80 -13.18
N LEU A 185 6.66 0.38 -14.27
CA LEU A 185 6.40 0.82 -15.64
C LEU A 185 6.31 -0.42 -16.54
N GLY A 186 5.39 -0.41 -17.48
CA GLY A 186 5.34 -1.42 -18.52
C GLY A 186 6.49 -1.29 -19.53
N PRO A 187 6.65 -2.26 -20.44
CA PRO A 187 7.75 -2.27 -21.40
C PRO A 187 7.85 -1.01 -22.27
N PHE A 188 6.73 -0.54 -22.79
CA PHE A 188 6.70 0.65 -23.63
C PHE A 188 6.84 1.95 -22.85
N GLU A 189 6.25 2.03 -21.65
CA GLU A 189 6.48 3.15 -20.74
C GLU A 189 7.97 3.31 -20.44
N LEU A 190 8.64 2.20 -20.11
CA LEU A 190 10.06 2.20 -19.79
C LEU A 190 10.91 2.57 -21.02
N TRP A 191 10.57 2.03 -22.19
CA TRP A 191 11.25 2.39 -23.45
C TRP A 191 11.08 3.88 -23.76
N GLN A 192 9.86 4.41 -23.65
CA GLN A 192 9.56 5.84 -23.88
C GLN A 192 10.34 6.72 -22.89
N ALA A 193 10.40 6.36 -21.62
CA ALA A 193 11.18 7.06 -20.59
C ALA A 193 12.69 7.01 -20.85
N ALA A 194 13.17 5.89 -21.41
CA ALA A 194 14.58 5.66 -21.74
C ALA A 194 15.07 6.39 -23.00
N GLY A 195 14.17 7.11 -23.69
CA GLY A 195 14.49 7.77 -24.96
C GLY A 195 14.23 6.87 -26.17
N TRP A 196 13.05 7.06 -26.77
CA TRP A 196 12.51 6.13 -27.79
C TRP A 196 13.44 5.88 -28.96
N GLN A 197 13.85 6.94 -29.67
CA GLN A 197 14.63 6.82 -30.92
C GLN A 197 16.01 6.21 -30.72
N GLU A 198 16.72 6.70 -29.72
CA GLU A 198 18.07 6.21 -29.41
C GLU A 198 18.04 4.75 -29.00
N THR A 199 17.03 4.35 -28.24
CA THR A 199 16.82 2.96 -27.82
C THR A 199 16.40 2.07 -28.99
N ALA A 200 15.50 2.54 -29.88
CA ALA A 200 15.09 1.81 -31.09
C ALA A 200 16.29 1.53 -32.01
N GLN A 201 17.13 2.55 -32.26
CA GLN A 201 18.34 2.40 -33.07
C GLN A 201 19.33 1.41 -32.46
N ALA A 202 19.51 1.44 -31.12
CA ALA A 202 20.38 0.50 -30.45
C ALA A 202 19.87 -0.94 -30.53
N ILE A 203 18.56 -1.15 -30.38
CA ILE A 203 17.93 -2.46 -30.58
C ILE A 203 18.16 -2.96 -32.01
N ALA A 204 17.88 -2.14 -33.02
CA ALA A 204 18.08 -2.50 -34.43
C ALA A 204 19.54 -2.85 -34.73
N GLN A 205 20.51 -2.10 -34.18
CA GLN A 205 21.94 -2.43 -34.32
C GLN A 205 22.31 -3.75 -33.66
N ASP A 206 21.76 -4.04 -32.48
CA ASP A 206 22.03 -5.28 -31.77
C ASP A 206 21.40 -6.48 -32.48
N ILE A 207 20.22 -6.33 -33.09
CA ILE A 207 19.61 -7.35 -33.96
C ILE A 207 20.56 -7.63 -35.15
N ALA A 208 21.00 -6.59 -35.84
CA ALA A 208 21.90 -6.73 -37.01
C ALA A 208 23.25 -7.39 -36.65
N ARG A 209 23.72 -7.22 -35.40
CA ARG A 209 24.95 -7.83 -34.88
C ARG A 209 24.74 -9.22 -34.28
N GLY A 210 23.54 -9.77 -34.31
CA GLY A 210 23.20 -11.07 -33.71
C GLY A 210 23.30 -11.11 -32.19
N LYS A 211 23.18 -9.97 -31.51
CA LYS A 211 23.21 -9.88 -30.05
C LYS A 211 21.83 -10.07 -29.40
N ALA A 212 20.75 -9.82 -30.14
CA ALA A 212 19.38 -10.00 -29.68
C ALA A 212 18.99 -11.48 -29.68
N MET A 213 18.02 -11.88 -28.84
CA MET A 213 17.53 -13.27 -28.79
C MET A 213 16.85 -13.72 -30.08
N SER A 214 16.40 -12.81 -30.93
CA SER A 214 15.80 -13.11 -32.23
C SER A 214 16.38 -12.17 -33.29
N ASN A 215 16.42 -12.66 -34.53
CA ASN A 215 16.77 -11.86 -35.71
C ASN A 215 15.55 -11.21 -36.40
N ALA A 216 14.35 -11.35 -35.83
CA ALA A 216 13.17 -10.68 -36.34
C ALA A 216 13.41 -9.16 -36.44
N PRO A 217 13.08 -8.50 -37.55
CA PRO A 217 13.31 -7.07 -37.68
C PRO A 217 12.43 -6.29 -36.70
N LEU A 218 12.98 -5.21 -36.16
CA LEU A 218 12.18 -4.29 -35.38
C LEU A 218 11.10 -3.67 -36.29
N PRO A 219 9.81 -3.64 -35.90
CA PRO A 219 8.74 -3.06 -36.71
C PRO A 219 9.06 -1.62 -37.17
N SER A 220 8.75 -1.27 -38.41
CA SER A 220 9.08 0.04 -39.03
C SER A 220 8.54 1.21 -38.20
N TRP A 221 7.36 1.06 -37.59
CA TRP A 221 6.78 2.11 -36.75
C TRP A 221 7.64 2.49 -35.55
N CYS A 222 8.50 1.58 -35.05
CA CYS A 222 9.45 1.89 -33.98
C CYS A 222 10.54 2.89 -34.42
N LEU A 223 10.89 2.90 -35.70
CA LEU A 223 11.99 3.66 -36.30
C LEU A 223 11.54 4.94 -36.99
N GLU A 224 10.24 5.30 -36.94
CA GLU A 224 9.72 6.55 -37.51
C GLU A 224 10.44 7.75 -36.88
N PRO A 225 11.00 8.69 -37.72
CA PRO A 225 11.88 9.76 -37.22
C PRO A 225 11.26 10.66 -36.13
N ASP A 226 9.95 10.90 -36.24
CA ASP A 226 9.21 11.81 -35.36
C ASP A 226 8.60 11.10 -34.13
N ARG A 227 8.68 9.79 -34.09
CA ARG A 227 8.12 9.03 -32.95
C ARG A 227 8.96 9.23 -31.68
N ARG A 228 8.30 9.71 -30.64
CA ARG A 228 8.92 9.91 -29.32
C ARG A 228 8.44 8.88 -28.28
N GLY A 229 7.53 8.00 -28.67
CA GLY A 229 6.92 6.98 -27.85
C GLY A 229 5.62 6.47 -28.42
N VAL A 230 4.91 5.69 -27.63
CA VAL A 230 3.61 5.10 -27.99
C VAL A 230 2.45 5.65 -27.17
N HIS A 231 2.73 6.41 -26.10
CA HIS A 231 1.73 7.03 -25.25
C HIS A 231 1.81 8.53 -25.33
N THR A 232 0.65 9.15 -25.59
CA THR A 232 0.49 10.60 -25.72
C THR A 232 -0.79 11.05 -25.03
N SER A 233 -1.00 12.36 -24.90
CA SER A 233 -2.27 12.92 -24.40
C SER A 233 -3.47 12.57 -25.29
N ALA A 234 -3.25 12.23 -26.57
CA ALA A 234 -4.30 11.80 -27.49
C ALA A 234 -4.63 10.30 -27.38
N GLY A 235 -3.81 9.53 -26.66
CA GLY A 235 -4.01 8.10 -26.47
C GLY A 235 -2.75 7.27 -26.68
N SER A 236 -2.93 5.97 -26.77
CA SER A 236 -1.85 4.98 -26.92
C SER A 236 -1.87 4.31 -28.29
N PHE A 237 -0.69 4.09 -28.86
CA PHE A 237 -0.53 3.55 -30.19
C PHE A 237 -1.02 2.10 -30.31
N SER A 238 -1.74 1.83 -31.39
CA SER A 238 -2.16 0.50 -31.82
C SER A 238 -1.35 0.08 -33.04
N ALA A 239 -0.54 -0.96 -32.92
CA ALA A 239 0.22 -1.48 -34.05
C ALA A 239 -0.66 -2.15 -35.10
N LYS A 240 -1.89 -2.58 -34.74
CA LYS A 240 -2.86 -3.17 -35.67
C LYS A 240 -3.50 -2.14 -36.60
N THR A 241 -3.87 -0.97 -36.06
CA THR A 241 -4.55 0.11 -36.84
C THR A 241 -3.62 1.20 -37.26
N GLN A 242 -2.39 1.25 -36.77
CA GLN A 242 -1.39 2.31 -36.98
C GLN A 242 -1.89 3.70 -36.51
N THR A 243 -2.76 3.73 -35.49
CA THR A 243 -3.36 4.95 -34.95
C THR A 243 -3.22 5.02 -33.43
N LEU A 244 -3.43 6.21 -32.88
CA LEU A 244 -3.56 6.40 -31.45
C LEU A 244 -5.00 6.07 -31.02
N GLY A 245 -5.14 5.08 -30.14
CA GLY A 245 -6.41 4.74 -29.51
C GLY A 245 -6.64 5.59 -28.26
N ALA A 246 -7.69 6.40 -28.26
CA ALA A 246 -8.12 7.13 -27.07
C ALA A 246 -8.56 6.17 -25.96
N ARG A 247 -8.58 6.67 -24.73
CA ARG A 247 -9.16 5.95 -23.61
C ARG A 247 -10.67 5.75 -23.82
N SER A 248 -11.22 4.63 -23.33
CA SER A 248 -12.65 4.36 -23.44
C SER A 248 -13.49 5.47 -22.80
N ALA A 249 -14.52 5.92 -23.53
CA ALA A 249 -15.48 6.93 -23.10
C ALA A 249 -16.76 6.33 -22.48
N LEU A 250 -16.78 5.04 -22.13
CA LEU A 250 -17.93 4.42 -21.48
C LEU A 250 -18.24 5.11 -20.15
N ALA A 251 -19.53 5.27 -19.82
CA ALA A 251 -19.99 5.99 -18.64
C ALA A 251 -19.39 5.47 -17.32
N VAL A 252 -19.08 4.17 -17.24
CA VAL A 252 -18.43 3.57 -16.07
C VAL A 252 -17.06 4.20 -15.78
N TYR A 253 -16.32 4.59 -16.82
CA TYR A 253 -15.01 5.23 -16.65
C TYR A 253 -15.10 6.72 -16.27
N ALA A 254 -16.25 7.36 -16.44
CA ALA A 254 -16.44 8.75 -16.01
C ALA A 254 -16.42 8.91 -14.48
N ARG A 255 -16.63 7.82 -13.72
CA ARG A 255 -16.53 7.79 -12.25
C ARG A 255 -15.08 7.68 -11.76
N GLN A 256 -14.14 7.30 -12.63
CA GLN A 256 -12.72 7.17 -12.30
C GLN A 256 -12.05 8.53 -12.45
N ILE A 257 -12.06 9.35 -11.41
CA ILE A 257 -11.52 10.72 -11.46
C ILE A 257 -10.01 10.71 -11.74
N PHE A 258 -9.27 9.86 -11.04
CA PHE A 258 -7.83 9.66 -11.24
C PHE A 258 -7.53 8.20 -11.60
N PRO A 259 -7.98 7.74 -12.76
CA PRO A 259 -7.71 6.38 -13.18
C PRO A 259 -6.22 6.18 -13.40
N GLU A 260 -5.77 4.95 -13.20
CA GLU A 260 -4.40 4.59 -13.53
C GLU A 260 -4.10 4.91 -15.00
N ARG A 261 -3.03 5.65 -15.24
CA ARG A 261 -2.60 6.11 -16.56
C ARG A 261 -1.18 5.65 -16.84
N VAL A 262 -0.89 5.43 -18.11
CA VAL A 262 0.47 5.14 -18.55
C VAL A 262 1.25 6.44 -18.76
N LEU A 263 2.57 6.35 -18.63
CA LEU A 263 3.48 7.49 -18.79
C LEU A 263 3.31 8.13 -20.18
N GLY A 264 3.05 9.45 -20.22
CA GLY A 264 2.82 10.20 -21.44
C GLY A 264 1.35 10.48 -21.77
N GLU A 265 0.39 9.77 -21.16
CA GLU A 265 -1.05 10.05 -21.39
C GLU A 265 -1.50 11.38 -20.77
N SER A 266 -0.87 11.79 -19.67
CA SER A 266 -1.28 12.98 -18.91
C SER A 266 -0.12 13.49 -18.07
N PRO A 267 -0.07 14.79 -17.73
CA PRO A 267 0.86 15.31 -16.73
C PRO A 267 0.71 14.63 -15.35
N LEU A 268 -0.46 14.04 -15.09
CA LEU A 268 -0.76 13.27 -13.87
C LEU A 268 -0.53 11.77 -14.05
N ALA A 269 0.25 11.35 -15.05
CA ALA A 269 0.60 9.96 -15.28
C ALA A 269 1.99 9.63 -14.74
N GLY A 270 2.17 8.38 -14.34
CA GLY A 270 3.47 7.84 -13.90
C GLY A 270 3.61 7.70 -12.39
N PRO A 271 4.61 6.94 -11.94
CA PRO A 271 4.72 6.45 -10.55
C PRO A 271 5.09 7.52 -9.51
N ARG A 272 5.46 8.73 -9.94
CA ARG A 272 5.88 9.84 -9.06
C ARG A 272 4.85 10.96 -8.98
N VAL A 273 3.72 10.83 -9.65
CA VAL A 273 2.68 11.85 -9.65
C VAL A 273 1.64 11.51 -8.60
N VAL A 274 1.44 12.44 -7.67
CA VAL A 274 0.46 12.34 -6.60
C VAL A 274 -0.66 13.33 -6.91
N ALA A 275 -1.83 12.81 -7.31
CA ALA A 275 -2.96 13.63 -7.77
C ALA A 275 -3.47 14.55 -6.67
N SER A 276 -3.53 14.07 -5.41
CA SER A 276 -3.92 14.86 -4.24
C SER A 276 -3.02 16.07 -3.98
N GLN A 277 -1.81 16.10 -4.53
CA GLN A 277 -0.88 17.23 -4.40
C GLN A 277 -0.87 18.17 -5.61
N LYS A 278 -1.34 17.73 -6.78
CA LYS A 278 -1.16 18.47 -8.04
C LYS A 278 -2.45 18.74 -8.81
N ALA A 279 -3.50 17.95 -8.59
CA ALA A 279 -4.77 18.11 -9.29
C ALA A 279 -5.67 19.17 -8.63
N GLY A 280 -6.69 19.62 -9.38
CA GLY A 280 -7.71 20.54 -8.88
C GLY A 280 -7.18 21.92 -8.50
N VAL A 281 -7.98 22.65 -7.72
CA VAL A 281 -7.67 24.00 -7.26
C VAL A 281 -7.43 23.95 -5.75
N THR A 282 -6.29 24.46 -5.31
CA THR A 282 -5.95 24.56 -3.88
C THR A 282 -6.74 25.71 -3.26
N LEU A 283 -7.45 25.42 -2.17
CA LEU A 283 -8.14 26.40 -1.35
C LEU A 283 -7.24 26.86 -0.20
N GLN A 284 -6.55 25.93 0.45
CA GLN A 284 -5.58 26.21 1.51
C GLN A 284 -4.42 25.21 1.43
N GLU A 285 -3.19 25.70 1.56
CA GLU A 285 -1.99 24.89 1.71
C GLU A 285 -1.46 25.11 3.13
N LEU A 286 -1.43 24.04 3.92
CA LEU A 286 -1.08 24.08 5.33
C LEU A 286 0.05 23.07 5.62
N PRO A 287 0.79 23.19 6.71
CA PRO A 287 1.81 22.21 7.07
C PRO A 287 1.22 20.79 7.20
N GLY A 288 1.70 19.87 6.37
CA GLY A 288 1.25 18.46 6.36
C GLY A 288 -0.15 18.21 5.79
N LEU A 289 -0.85 19.24 5.25
CA LEU A 289 -2.22 19.12 4.77
C LEU A 289 -2.51 20.10 3.63
N ARG A 290 -3.26 19.63 2.63
CA ARG A 290 -3.84 20.43 1.56
C ARG A 290 -5.36 20.35 1.61
N LEU A 291 -6.06 21.48 1.59
CA LEU A 291 -7.49 21.60 1.29
C LEU A 291 -7.64 22.09 -0.14
N TRP A 292 -8.37 21.35 -0.96
CA TRP A 292 -8.52 21.62 -2.40
C TRP A 292 -9.88 21.14 -2.91
N HIS A 293 -10.25 21.45 -4.13
CA HIS A 293 -11.46 20.94 -4.76
C HIS A 293 -11.26 20.67 -6.25
N LEU A 294 -12.22 19.97 -6.84
CA LEU A 294 -12.31 19.65 -8.27
C LEU A 294 -13.49 20.39 -8.90
N PRO A 295 -13.27 21.63 -9.46
CA PRO A 295 -14.34 22.46 -9.98
C PRO A 295 -15.17 21.78 -11.08
N GLU A 296 -14.57 20.88 -11.84
CA GLU A 296 -15.21 20.11 -12.90
C GLU A 296 -16.15 19.01 -12.39
N HIS A 297 -15.99 18.60 -11.12
CA HIS A 297 -16.86 17.62 -10.47
C HIS A 297 -17.81 18.28 -9.48
N ASP A 298 -17.27 19.06 -8.53
CA ASP A 298 -18.06 19.78 -7.54
C ASP A 298 -17.22 20.88 -6.85
N ARG A 299 -17.62 22.14 -7.01
CA ARG A 299 -16.92 23.28 -6.36
C ARG A 299 -17.21 23.40 -4.88
N GLY A 300 -18.35 22.90 -4.42
CA GLY A 300 -18.80 23.01 -3.04
C GLY A 300 -18.33 21.87 -2.14
N VAL A 301 -17.58 20.90 -2.67
CA VAL A 301 -17.01 19.82 -1.87
C VAL A 301 -15.49 19.98 -1.78
N GLY A 302 -15.00 20.29 -0.59
CA GLY A 302 -13.57 20.38 -0.30
C GLY A 302 -12.96 19.01 -0.03
N ILE A 303 -11.75 18.80 -0.54
CA ILE A 303 -10.98 17.56 -0.33
C ILE A 303 -9.83 17.89 0.61
N ILE A 304 -9.76 17.20 1.74
CA ILE A 304 -8.66 17.24 2.70
C ILE A 304 -7.71 16.12 2.34
N SER A 305 -6.43 16.44 2.10
CA SER A 305 -5.40 15.45 1.81
C SER A 305 -4.17 15.69 2.69
N PHE A 306 -3.72 14.65 3.38
CA PHE A 306 -2.45 14.71 4.11
C PHE A 306 -1.29 14.63 3.14
N THR A 307 -0.25 15.44 3.37
CA THR A 307 0.94 15.51 2.51
C THR A 307 2.19 14.93 3.19
N SER A 308 2.05 14.47 4.43
CA SER A 308 3.10 13.79 5.19
C SER A 308 3.44 12.42 4.58
N LYS A 309 4.66 11.93 4.84
CA LYS A 309 5.08 10.61 4.36
C LYS A 309 4.19 9.51 4.93
N MET A 310 3.65 8.63 4.05
CA MET A 310 2.69 7.57 4.40
C MET A 310 1.43 8.12 5.10
N HIS A 311 1.17 9.38 4.95
CA HIS A 311 0.07 10.11 5.60
C HIS A 311 0.06 9.92 7.13
N ALA A 312 1.27 9.86 7.71
CA ALA A 312 1.45 9.79 9.16
C ALA A 312 1.01 11.10 9.80
N VAL A 313 0.31 10.99 10.92
CA VAL A 313 -0.28 12.12 11.64
C VAL A 313 0.71 12.62 12.68
N GLY A 314 1.31 13.77 12.41
CA GLY A 314 2.14 14.53 13.33
C GLY A 314 1.43 15.79 13.85
N ASP A 315 2.13 16.58 14.66
CA ASP A 315 1.61 17.83 15.22
C ASP A 315 1.19 18.83 14.14
N ASP A 316 1.94 18.92 13.05
CA ASP A 316 1.64 19.73 11.87
C ASP A 316 0.29 19.36 11.23
N VAL A 317 0.06 18.07 10.98
CA VAL A 317 -1.20 17.56 10.41
C VAL A 317 -2.37 17.80 11.36
N LEU A 318 -2.17 17.58 12.67
CA LEU A 318 -3.22 17.78 13.68
C LEU A 318 -3.68 19.24 13.74
N ARG A 319 -2.73 20.19 13.82
CA ARG A 319 -3.05 21.63 13.84
C ARG A 319 -3.76 22.06 12.57
N SER A 320 -3.25 21.64 11.43
CA SER A 320 -3.81 21.96 10.12
C SER A 320 -5.22 21.39 9.94
N LEU A 321 -5.45 20.13 10.36
CA LEU A 321 -6.77 19.50 10.31
C LEU A 321 -7.77 20.24 11.20
N MET A 322 -7.38 20.59 12.44
CA MET A 322 -8.22 21.38 13.34
C MET A 322 -8.55 22.74 12.75
N GLN A 323 -7.58 23.44 12.17
CA GLN A 323 -7.81 24.71 11.49
C GLN A 323 -8.83 24.57 10.37
N VAL A 324 -8.66 23.58 9.47
CA VAL A 324 -9.60 23.34 8.36
C VAL A 324 -11.00 23.04 8.89
N LEU A 325 -11.16 22.15 9.86
CA LEU A 325 -12.47 21.78 10.41
C LEU A 325 -13.18 22.96 11.08
N GLN A 326 -12.43 23.91 11.64
CA GLN A 326 -12.95 25.13 12.26
C GLN A 326 -13.35 26.20 11.23
N THR A 327 -12.53 26.39 10.18
CA THR A 327 -12.71 27.51 9.24
C THR A 327 -13.51 27.15 7.99
N ALA A 328 -13.53 25.88 7.58
CA ALA A 328 -14.23 25.42 6.37
C ALA A 328 -15.75 25.75 6.38
N PRO A 329 -16.48 25.65 7.51
CA PRO A 329 -17.90 25.99 7.54
C PRO A 329 -18.20 27.47 7.24
N ASP A 330 -17.23 28.35 7.42
CA ASP A 330 -17.37 29.79 7.20
C ASP A 330 -16.77 30.21 5.84
N GLN A 331 -16.25 29.27 5.05
CA GLN A 331 -15.71 29.52 3.71
C GLN A 331 -16.85 29.54 2.68
N GLU A 332 -17.03 30.67 2.00
CA GLU A 332 -18.06 30.84 0.97
C GLU A 332 -18.00 29.77 -0.10
N GLY A 333 -19.15 29.17 -0.39
CA GLY A 333 -19.32 28.14 -1.43
C GLY A 333 -18.83 26.75 -1.03
N LEU A 334 -18.33 26.53 0.20
CA LEU A 334 -17.94 25.22 0.68
C LEU A 334 -19.08 24.62 1.54
N GLU A 335 -19.60 23.47 1.13
CA GLU A 335 -20.81 22.86 1.72
C GLU A 335 -20.56 21.46 2.28
N ALA A 336 -19.47 20.80 1.88
CA ALA A 336 -19.11 19.47 2.33
C ALA A 336 -17.60 19.22 2.27
N LEU A 337 -17.14 18.18 2.97
CA LEU A 337 -15.74 17.78 3.03
C LEU A 337 -15.58 16.29 2.72
N VAL A 338 -14.47 15.96 2.07
CA VAL A 338 -14.00 14.59 1.87
C VAL A 338 -12.56 14.49 2.36
N LEU A 339 -12.26 13.54 3.22
CA LEU A 339 -10.88 13.21 3.58
C LEU A 339 -10.40 12.10 2.62
N TRP A 340 -9.57 12.46 1.67
CA TRP A 340 -9.06 11.56 0.64
C TRP A 340 -7.63 11.91 0.20
N HIS A 341 -6.84 10.90 -0.03
CA HIS A 341 -5.55 10.93 -0.73
C HIS A 341 -5.24 9.51 -1.25
N GLU A 342 -4.17 9.38 -2.00
CA GLU A 342 -3.70 8.09 -2.50
C GLU A 342 -3.35 7.15 -1.33
N PRO A 343 -3.35 5.81 -1.58
CA PRO A 343 -3.03 4.87 -0.52
C PRO A 343 -1.55 5.01 -0.04
N PRO A 344 -1.30 4.75 1.23
CA PRO A 344 -2.24 4.31 2.26
C PRO A 344 -3.12 5.45 2.76
N PHE A 345 -4.31 5.14 3.33
CA PHE A 345 -5.15 6.18 3.97
C PHE A 345 -4.40 6.86 5.12
N SER A 346 -3.81 6.09 6.04
CA SER A 346 -2.84 6.59 7.02
C SER A 346 -2.22 5.43 7.80
N VAL A 347 -0.95 5.51 8.10
CA VAL A 347 -0.26 4.55 9.00
C VAL A 347 -0.36 4.95 10.48
N GLY A 348 -1.13 5.99 10.81
CA GLY A 348 -1.36 6.46 12.17
C GLY A 348 -0.38 7.52 12.63
N ALA A 349 -0.15 7.60 13.94
CA ALA A 349 0.68 8.62 14.55
C ALA A 349 2.14 8.58 14.07
N ASN A 350 2.80 9.74 14.02
CA ASN A 350 4.21 9.84 13.72
C ASN A 350 5.07 9.32 14.89
N LEU A 351 5.34 8.02 14.90
CA LEU A 351 6.11 7.35 15.97
C LEU A 351 7.51 7.94 16.17
N SER A 352 8.11 8.54 15.14
CA SER A 352 9.42 9.17 15.27
C SER A 352 9.37 10.40 16.18
N GLN A 353 8.35 11.25 16.03
CA GLN A 353 8.13 12.40 16.92
C GLN A 353 7.82 11.95 18.36
N VAL A 354 6.99 10.91 18.51
CA VAL A 354 6.66 10.35 19.82
C VAL A 354 7.91 9.83 20.53
N LEU A 355 8.74 9.05 19.83
CA LEU A 355 9.95 8.48 20.42
C LEU A 355 10.97 9.57 20.80
N GLN A 356 11.19 10.57 19.96
CA GLN A 356 12.07 11.70 20.26
C GLN A 356 11.62 12.45 21.51
N ALA A 357 10.33 12.69 21.67
CA ALA A 357 9.78 13.33 22.88
C ALA A 357 9.92 12.45 24.14
N CYS A 358 9.78 11.11 23.99
CA CYS A 358 10.06 10.16 25.09
C CYS A 358 11.54 10.22 25.52
N GLU A 359 12.48 10.23 24.56
CA GLU A 359 13.91 10.35 24.81
C GLU A 359 14.28 11.68 25.51
N ALA A 360 13.61 12.76 25.09
CA ALA A 360 13.74 14.06 25.73
C ALA A 360 13.01 14.16 27.08
N LYS A 361 12.21 13.15 27.45
CA LYS A 361 11.32 13.16 28.63
C LYS A 361 10.35 14.34 28.67
N ASP A 362 9.95 14.83 27.51
CA ASP A 362 8.97 15.92 27.40
C ASP A 362 7.53 15.36 27.47
N TRP A 363 7.16 14.96 28.68
CA TRP A 363 5.85 14.37 28.95
C TRP A 363 4.71 15.34 28.74
N THR A 364 4.95 16.64 28.94
CA THR A 364 3.95 17.69 28.71
C THR A 364 3.63 17.85 27.22
N MET A 365 4.67 17.84 26.38
CA MET A 365 4.47 17.87 24.92
C MET A 365 3.71 16.63 24.45
N LEU A 366 4.06 15.44 24.95
CA LEU A 366 3.38 14.19 24.59
C LEU A 366 1.91 14.18 25.02
N GLU A 367 1.60 14.62 26.24
CA GLU A 367 0.22 14.71 26.72
C GLU A 367 -0.61 15.69 25.89
N ASN A 368 -0.04 16.86 25.53
CA ASN A 368 -0.68 17.83 24.66
C ASN A 368 -0.90 17.29 23.26
N MET A 369 0.04 16.51 22.70
CA MET A 369 -0.09 15.89 21.40
C MET A 369 -1.22 14.83 21.38
N VAL A 370 -1.31 13.99 22.41
CA VAL A 370 -2.41 13.02 22.54
C VAL A 370 -3.76 13.74 22.69
N ALA A 371 -3.81 14.78 23.54
CA ALA A 371 -5.01 15.59 23.71
C ALA A 371 -5.47 16.25 22.40
N MET A 372 -4.53 16.75 21.60
CA MET A 372 -4.81 17.35 20.30
C MET A 372 -5.30 16.30 19.30
N PHE A 373 -4.73 15.09 19.33
CA PHE A 373 -5.19 13.99 18.49
C PHE A 373 -6.65 13.62 18.80
N GLN A 374 -6.98 13.49 20.09
CA GLN A 374 -8.34 13.25 20.56
C GLN A 374 -9.30 14.37 20.15
N ALA A 375 -8.86 15.63 20.30
CA ALA A 375 -9.66 16.78 19.88
C ALA A 375 -9.91 16.77 18.36
N ALA A 376 -8.91 16.42 17.54
CA ALA A 376 -9.06 16.30 16.10
C ALA A 376 -10.03 15.18 15.70
N ALA A 377 -9.94 14.02 16.35
CA ALA A 377 -10.88 12.91 16.16
C ALA A 377 -12.33 13.32 16.52
N GLN A 378 -12.51 14.01 17.65
CA GLN A 378 -13.83 14.56 18.04
C GLN A 378 -14.33 15.64 17.06
N ALA A 379 -13.44 16.51 16.56
CA ALA A 379 -13.80 17.51 15.56
C ALA A 379 -14.25 16.90 14.23
N LEU A 380 -13.67 15.77 13.83
CA LEU A 380 -14.15 14.99 12.69
C LEU A 380 -15.56 14.46 12.95
N LYS A 381 -15.79 13.83 14.12
CA LYS A 381 -17.07 13.22 14.51
C LYS A 381 -18.22 14.22 14.54
N TYR A 382 -17.94 15.40 15.07
CA TYR A 382 -18.91 16.48 15.24
C TYR A 382 -18.75 17.60 14.21
N SER A 383 -18.22 17.27 13.04
CA SER A 383 -17.99 18.24 11.96
C SER A 383 -19.27 19.00 11.62
N ARG A 384 -19.17 20.35 11.54
CA ARG A 384 -20.27 21.24 11.16
C ARG A 384 -20.70 21.05 9.70
N LEU A 385 -19.77 20.65 8.82
CA LEU A 385 -20.04 20.24 7.45
C LEU A 385 -20.13 18.72 7.35
N PRO A 386 -20.95 18.18 6.44
CA PRO A 386 -20.90 16.75 6.14
C PRO A 386 -19.50 16.36 5.72
N LEU A 387 -18.97 15.30 6.32
CA LEU A 387 -17.61 14.81 6.06
C LEU A 387 -17.65 13.32 5.75
N VAL A 388 -17.01 12.95 4.65
CA VAL A 388 -16.84 11.55 4.23
C VAL A 388 -15.36 11.19 4.24
N ALA A 389 -14.98 10.19 5.02
CA ALA A 389 -13.65 9.60 4.93
C ALA A 389 -13.63 8.55 3.81
N ALA A 390 -12.77 8.77 2.82
CA ALA A 390 -12.61 7.91 1.65
C ALA A 390 -11.32 7.08 1.80
N ALA A 391 -11.43 5.87 2.37
CA ALA A 391 -10.29 5.05 2.73
C ALA A 391 -9.94 4.01 1.68
N GLN A 392 -8.65 3.90 1.36
CA GLN A 392 -8.08 2.82 0.56
C GLN A 392 -6.68 2.43 1.07
N GLY A 393 -6.32 1.16 0.88
CA GLY A 393 -5.08 0.62 1.42
C GLY A 393 -5.14 0.52 2.96
N MET A 394 -4.10 0.98 3.65
CA MET A 394 -4.00 0.87 5.10
C MET A 394 -4.56 2.10 5.82
N ALA A 395 -5.44 1.87 6.80
CA ALA A 395 -5.90 2.84 7.80
C ALA A 395 -5.62 2.23 9.18
N LEU A 396 -4.43 2.48 9.71
CA LEU A 396 -3.92 1.81 10.91
C LEU A 396 -3.73 2.79 12.06
N GLY A 397 -3.90 2.31 13.30
CA GLY A 397 -3.72 3.11 14.48
C GLY A 397 -4.54 4.40 14.43
N GLY A 398 -3.90 5.55 14.62
CA GLY A 398 -4.55 6.86 14.51
C GLY A 398 -5.28 7.10 13.18
N GLY A 399 -4.86 6.48 12.08
CA GLY A 399 -5.61 6.50 10.82
C GLY A 399 -6.93 5.75 10.90
N CYS A 400 -6.96 4.62 11.62
CA CYS A 400 -8.18 3.90 11.95
C CYS A 400 -9.09 4.75 12.86
N GLU A 401 -8.51 5.46 13.84
CA GLU A 401 -9.27 6.32 14.73
C GLU A 401 -9.96 7.46 13.98
N PHE A 402 -9.27 8.13 13.04
CA PHE A 402 -9.91 9.14 12.18
C PHE A 402 -11.00 8.54 11.30
N LEU A 403 -10.78 7.35 10.75
CA LEU A 403 -11.80 6.65 9.98
C LEU A 403 -13.04 6.33 10.84
N MET A 404 -12.84 5.83 12.07
CA MET A 404 -13.93 5.51 13.00
C MET A 404 -14.76 6.73 13.39
N HIS A 405 -14.13 7.91 13.48
CA HIS A 405 -14.77 9.17 13.89
C HIS A 405 -15.44 9.92 12.73
N ALA A 406 -15.15 9.60 11.48
CA ALA A 406 -15.80 10.27 10.36
C ALA A 406 -17.34 10.04 10.39
N PRO A 407 -18.17 11.07 10.12
CA PRO A 407 -19.63 10.91 10.05
C PRO A 407 -20.09 9.85 9.04
N ARG A 408 -19.38 9.73 7.92
CA ARG A 408 -19.60 8.73 6.89
C ARG A 408 -18.27 8.20 6.35
N ARG A 409 -18.23 6.94 5.95
CA ARG A 409 -17.10 6.28 5.32
C ARG A 409 -17.47 5.75 3.96
N ALA A 410 -16.59 5.93 2.98
CA ALA A 410 -16.54 5.20 1.73
C ALA A 410 -15.20 4.45 1.71
N MET A 411 -15.22 3.15 1.52
CA MET A 411 -14.03 2.32 1.64
C MET A 411 -13.84 1.47 0.39
N ALA A 412 -12.66 1.48 -0.19
CA ALA A 412 -12.31 0.53 -1.23
C ALA A 412 -12.40 -0.90 -0.67
N LEU A 413 -12.83 -1.86 -1.51
CA LEU A 413 -13.03 -3.25 -1.07
C LEU A 413 -11.81 -3.83 -0.35
N GLU A 414 -10.61 -3.59 -0.89
CA GLU A 414 -9.33 -4.04 -0.33
C GLU A 414 -8.72 -2.98 0.60
N THR A 415 -9.43 -2.66 1.68
CA THR A 415 -8.96 -1.72 2.71
C THR A 415 -8.59 -2.48 3.97
N TYR A 416 -7.38 -2.19 4.51
CA TYR A 416 -6.86 -2.80 5.74
C TYR A 416 -7.02 -1.81 6.89
N VAL A 417 -7.86 -2.13 7.85
CA VAL A 417 -8.20 -1.22 8.96
C VAL A 417 -7.96 -1.90 10.30
N GLY A 418 -7.33 -1.21 11.24
CA GLY A 418 -7.16 -1.75 12.59
C GLY A 418 -6.48 -0.82 13.56
N LEU A 419 -6.80 -1.01 14.83
CA LEU A 419 -6.13 -0.41 15.97
C LEU A 419 -4.94 -1.31 16.32
N VAL A 420 -3.74 -0.92 15.91
CA VAL A 420 -2.54 -1.78 15.95
C VAL A 420 -1.51 -1.33 17.01
N GLU A 421 -1.90 -0.45 17.88
CA GLU A 421 -1.07 0.19 18.91
C GLU A 421 -0.39 -0.82 19.83
N ALA A 422 -1.06 -1.96 20.14
CA ALA A 422 -0.49 -3.03 20.96
C ALA A 422 0.81 -3.61 20.36
N GLY A 423 0.96 -3.56 19.03
CA GLY A 423 2.18 -3.97 18.34
C GLY A 423 3.41 -3.11 18.67
N VAL A 424 3.22 -1.89 19.15
CA VAL A 424 4.26 -0.97 19.59
C VAL A 424 4.22 -0.69 21.11
N GLY A 425 3.44 -1.50 21.86
CA GLY A 425 3.37 -1.42 23.33
C GLY A 425 2.46 -0.30 23.85
N LEU A 426 1.49 0.14 23.06
CA LEU A 426 0.54 1.21 23.38
C LEU A 426 -0.90 0.73 23.23
N ILE A 427 -1.84 1.56 23.65
CA ILE A 427 -3.28 1.39 23.40
C ILE A 427 -3.78 2.47 22.43
N PRO A 428 -4.91 2.27 21.75
CA PRO A 428 -5.57 3.33 21.01
C PRO A 428 -6.01 4.47 21.93
N ALA A 429 -5.44 5.64 21.75
CA ALA A 429 -5.73 6.80 22.59
C ALA A 429 -6.00 8.09 21.80
N GLY A 430 -6.27 8.00 20.52
CA GLY A 430 -6.86 9.07 19.71
C GLY A 430 -8.39 8.98 19.67
N GLY A 431 -8.99 8.29 20.61
CA GLY A 431 -10.43 8.04 20.72
C GLY A 431 -10.86 6.62 20.35
N GLY A 432 -9.93 5.73 20.01
CA GLY A 432 -10.26 4.36 19.57
C GLY A 432 -10.90 3.51 20.66
N CYS A 433 -10.35 3.51 21.87
CA CYS A 433 -10.96 2.84 23.04
C CYS A 433 -12.32 3.49 23.37
N LYS A 434 -12.40 4.82 23.36
CA LYS A 434 -13.64 5.56 23.61
C LYS A 434 -14.74 5.19 22.59
N GLU A 435 -14.43 5.17 21.30
CA GLU A 435 -15.42 4.79 20.29
C GLU A 435 -15.92 3.37 20.47
N PHE A 436 -15.06 2.43 20.77
CA PHE A 436 -15.48 1.06 21.02
C PHE A 436 -16.27 0.89 22.33
N ALA A 437 -15.93 1.60 23.40
CA ALA A 437 -16.71 1.61 24.63
C ALA A 437 -18.15 2.14 24.37
N LEU A 438 -18.27 3.24 23.63
CA LEU A 438 -19.55 3.81 23.22
C LEU A 438 -20.35 2.85 22.33
N ARG A 439 -19.71 2.26 21.30
CA ARG A 439 -20.36 1.30 20.40
C ARG A 439 -20.81 0.04 21.14
N ALA A 440 -20.01 -0.47 22.07
CA ALA A 440 -20.39 -1.61 22.91
C ALA A 440 -21.65 -1.30 23.72
N ALA A 441 -21.76 -0.12 24.31
CA ALA A 441 -22.96 0.32 25.01
C ALA A 441 -24.17 0.46 24.08
N GLN A 442 -23.98 0.95 22.86
CA GLN A 442 -25.02 1.04 21.83
C GLN A 442 -25.51 -0.34 21.38
N TRP A 443 -24.59 -1.28 21.12
CA TRP A 443 -24.94 -2.67 20.76
C TRP A 443 -25.69 -3.38 21.88
N ALA A 444 -25.27 -3.18 23.13
CA ALA A 444 -25.97 -3.72 24.29
C ALA A 444 -27.42 -3.17 24.38
N ALA A 445 -27.60 -1.86 24.15
CA ALA A 445 -28.91 -1.22 24.17
C ALA A 445 -29.83 -1.66 23.01
N GLN A 446 -29.25 -2.01 21.85
CA GLN A 446 -29.96 -2.49 20.66
C GLN A 446 -30.22 -4.01 20.68
N SER A 447 -29.64 -4.74 21.63
CA SER A 447 -29.86 -6.18 21.75
C SER A 447 -31.35 -6.50 22.01
N PRO A 448 -31.92 -7.54 21.36
CA PRO A 448 -33.30 -7.94 21.57
C PRO A 448 -33.63 -8.30 23.03
N THR A 449 -32.65 -8.75 23.77
CA THR A 449 -32.68 -8.95 25.22
C THR A 449 -31.82 -7.88 25.86
N PRO A 450 -32.33 -7.13 26.88
CA PRO A 450 -31.48 -6.21 27.63
C PRO A 450 -30.24 -6.95 28.10
N SER A 451 -29.08 -6.54 27.63
CA SER A 451 -27.84 -7.22 27.93
C SER A 451 -26.86 -6.26 28.59
N GLU A 452 -25.98 -6.81 29.42
CA GLU A 452 -24.87 -6.07 29.98
C GLU A 452 -23.88 -5.67 28.87
N VAL A 453 -23.13 -4.61 29.09
CA VAL A 453 -22.16 -4.09 28.12
C VAL A 453 -20.95 -5.03 27.98
N PHE A 454 -20.62 -5.80 29.02
CA PHE A 454 -19.39 -6.59 29.11
C PHE A 454 -19.17 -7.58 27.94
N PRO A 455 -20.14 -8.36 27.46
CA PRO A 455 -19.92 -9.27 26.32
C PRO A 455 -19.44 -8.57 25.06
N PHE A 456 -19.92 -7.37 24.81
CA PHE A 456 -19.50 -6.55 23.65
C PHE A 456 -18.10 -5.97 23.88
N ILE A 457 -17.78 -5.53 25.11
CA ILE A 457 -16.43 -5.08 25.50
C ILE A 457 -15.40 -6.21 25.33
N GLN A 458 -15.73 -7.45 25.73
CA GLN A 458 -14.84 -8.59 25.60
C GLN A 458 -14.44 -8.86 24.13
N SER A 459 -15.38 -8.72 23.21
CA SER A 459 -15.14 -8.88 21.77
C SER A 459 -14.16 -7.82 21.24
N VAL A 460 -14.42 -6.53 21.53
CA VAL A 460 -13.56 -5.43 21.06
C VAL A 460 -12.20 -5.40 21.77
N PHE A 461 -12.16 -5.79 23.05
CA PHE A 461 -10.91 -5.96 23.79
C PHE A 461 -9.98 -6.95 23.09
N THR A 462 -10.49 -8.12 22.69
CA THR A 462 -9.70 -9.12 21.96
C THR A 462 -9.18 -8.56 20.63
N THR A 463 -9.97 -7.72 19.96
CA THR A 463 -9.55 -7.07 18.71
C THR A 463 -8.39 -6.10 18.94
N ILE A 464 -8.45 -5.27 19.99
CA ILE A 464 -7.39 -4.30 20.32
C ILE A 464 -6.14 -5.00 20.88
N ALA A 465 -6.30 -5.87 21.88
CA ALA A 465 -5.17 -6.51 22.55
C ALA A 465 -4.33 -7.38 21.61
N MET A 466 -4.98 -8.00 20.61
CA MET A 466 -4.31 -8.81 19.59
C MET A 466 -3.94 -8.03 18.33
N ALA A 467 -4.13 -6.71 18.32
CA ALA A 467 -3.90 -5.84 17.15
C ALA A 467 -4.51 -6.41 15.86
N LYS A 468 -5.74 -6.92 15.93
CA LYS A 468 -6.42 -7.53 14.78
C LYS A 468 -6.77 -6.46 13.74
N THR A 469 -6.55 -6.78 12.48
CA THR A 469 -6.90 -5.91 11.35
C THR A 469 -7.96 -6.54 10.47
N ALA A 470 -8.92 -5.73 10.05
CA ALA A 470 -9.82 -6.06 8.95
C ALA A 470 -9.02 -6.07 7.64
N LYS A 471 -9.32 -7.00 6.75
CA LYS A 471 -8.64 -7.20 5.46
C LYS A 471 -9.51 -6.80 4.27
N SER A 472 -10.72 -6.33 4.52
CA SER A 472 -11.64 -5.82 3.52
C SER A 472 -12.61 -4.83 4.14
N ALA A 473 -13.22 -3.98 3.32
CA ALA A 473 -14.25 -3.04 3.77
C ALA A 473 -15.45 -3.74 4.44
N HIS A 474 -15.80 -4.96 4.02
CA HIS A 474 -16.82 -5.76 4.69
C HIS A 474 -16.41 -6.14 6.11
N GLN A 475 -15.17 -6.64 6.28
CA GLN A 475 -14.65 -6.94 7.63
C GLN A 475 -14.52 -5.69 8.51
N VAL A 476 -14.26 -4.50 7.93
CA VAL A 476 -14.27 -3.23 8.69
C VAL A 476 -15.62 -3.01 9.36
N ILE A 477 -16.72 -3.30 8.65
CA ILE A 477 -18.08 -3.21 9.17
C ILE A 477 -18.33 -4.32 10.20
N GLU A 478 -18.01 -5.57 9.88
CA GLU A 478 -18.21 -6.74 10.74
C GLU A 478 -17.46 -6.63 12.08
N MET A 479 -16.23 -6.12 12.06
CA MET A 479 -15.40 -5.93 13.26
C MET A 479 -15.77 -4.68 14.06
N GLY A 480 -16.73 -3.90 13.61
CA GLY A 480 -17.20 -2.71 14.29
C GLY A 480 -16.32 -1.46 14.14
N PHE A 481 -15.30 -1.46 13.27
CA PHE A 481 -14.56 -0.25 12.92
C PHE A 481 -15.40 0.69 12.03
N GLY A 482 -16.22 0.12 11.16
CA GLY A 482 -17.25 0.81 10.37
C GLY A 482 -18.66 0.64 10.92
N GLN A 483 -19.63 1.08 10.17
CA GLN A 483 -21.05 0.96 10.46
C GLN A 483 -21.83 0.40 9.26
N SER A 484 -22.99 -0.18 9.49
CA SER A 484 -23.80 -0.87 8.46
C SER A 484 -24.20 0.01 7.28
N HIS A 485 -24.21 1.32 7.46
CA HIS A 485 -24.56 2.29 6.43
C HIS A 485 -23.37 2.84 5.65
N ASP A 486 -22.13 2.38 5.93
CA ASP A 486 -20.94 2.78 5.20
C ASP A 486 -20.89 2.16 3.81
N LEU A 487 -20.17 2.81 2.90
CA LEU A 487 -20.15 2.41 1.49
C LEU A 487 -18.92 1.55 1.20
N VAL A 488 -19.15 0.43 0.53
CA VAL A 488 -18.10 -0.43 -0.01
C VAL A 488 -17.98 -0.16 -1.50
N VAL A 489 -16.80 0.29 -1.94
CA VAL A 489 -16.52 0.64 -3.33
C VAL A 489 -15.62 -0.43 -3.94
N PHE A 490 -16.11 -1.15 -4.95
CA PHE A 490 -15.39 -2.28 -5.54
C PHE A 490 -14.16 -1.86 -6.34
N HIS A 491 -14.24 -0.75 -7.07
CA HIS A 491 -13.12 -0.24 -7.86
C HIS A 491 -12.49 0.97 -7.16
N PRO A 492 -11.20 0.90 -6.77
CA PRO A 492 -10.57 1.97 -5.98
C PRO A 492 -10.53 3.32 -6.72
N ASP A 493 -10.44 3.34 -8.05
CA ASP A 493 -10.45 4.59 -8.83
C ASP A 493 -11.81 5.31 -8.81
N GLU A 494 -12.90 4.64 -8.41
CA GLU A 494 -14.23 5.23 -8.21
C GLU A 494 -14.44 5.77 -6.79
N LEU A 495 -13.48 5.53 -5.89
CA LEU A 495 -13.63 5.86 -4.47
C LEU A 495 -13.85 7.36 -4.24
N LEU A 496 -13.02 8.20 -4.84
CA LEU A 496 -13.13 9.66 -4.70
C LEU A 496 -14.46 10.18 -5.26
N TYR A 497 -14.87 9.70 -6.44
CA TYR A 497 -16.18 10.04 -7.01
C TYR A 497 -17.31 9.69 -6.06
N THR A 498 -17.34 8.47 -5.53
CA THR A 498 -18.35 8.01 -4.59
C THR A 498 -18.37 8.86 -3.32
N ALA A 499 -17.21 9.21 -2.79
CA ALA A 499 -17.10 10.06 -1.60
C ALA A 499 -17.61 11.49 -1.86
N LEU A 500 -17.26 12.10 -3.00
CA LEU A 500 -17.75 13.44 -3.41
C LEU A 500 -19.28 13.44 -3.53
N GLN A 501 -19.86 12.45 -4.25
CA GLN A 501 -21.30 12.36 -4.42
C GLN A 501 -22.02 12.11 -3.10
N THR A 502 -21.42 11.32 -2.21
CA THR A 502 -21.98 11.06 -0.87
C THR A 502 -21.96 12.34 -0.01
N ALA A 503 -20.84 13.05 0.02
CA ALA A 503 -20.71 14.31 0.77
C ALA A 503 -21.71 15.35 0.25
N ARG A 504 -21.82 15.52 -1.07
CA ARG A 504 -22.82 16.38 -1.73
C ARG A 504 -24.25 15.95 -1.38
N GLY A 505 -24.56 14.65 -1.45
CA GLY A 505 -25.85 14.10 -1.10
C GLY A 505 -26.24 14.39 0.36
N MET A 506 -25.30 14.28 1.28
CA MET A 506 -25.50 14.64 2.70
C MET A 506 -25.80 16.14 2.87
N ALA A 507 -25.08 17.02 2.19
CA ALA A 507 -25.32 18.47 2.23
C ALA A 507 -26.74 18.79 1.70
N ASN A 508 -27.09 18.28 0.53
CA ASN A 508 -28.41 18.49 -0.10
C ASN A 508 -29.58 17.93 0.74
N ALA A 509 -29.32 16.86 1.52
CA ALA A 509 -30.32 16.28 2.43
C ALA A 509 -30.47 17.06 3.76
N GLY A 510 -29.78 18.19 3.92
CA GLY A 510 -29.86 19.00 5.14
C GLY A 510 -29.12 18.39 6.31
N TYR A 511 -27.86 17.95 6.06
CA TYR A 511 -26.99 17.39 7.09
C TYR A 511 -27.01 18.23 8.39
N ARG A 512 -27.05 17.52 9.50
CA ARG A 512 -26.85 18.10 10.83
C ARG A 512 -25.73 17.35 11.55
N PRO A 513 -24.82 18.08 12.22
CA PRO A 513 -23.79 17.45 13.06
C PRO A 513 -24.41 16.50 14.09
N ALA A 514 -23.71 15.42 14.37
CA ALA A 514 -24.09 14.54 15.46
C ALA A 514 -24.08 15.30 16.79
N VAL A 515 -24.99 14.93 17.68
CA VAL A 515 -25.01 15.46 19.05
C VAL A 515 -24.21 14.52 19.94
N PRO A 516 -23.35 15.04 20.84
CA PRO A 516 -22.67 14.20 21.82
C PRO A 516 -23.67 13.29 22.57
N PRO A 517 -23.37 12.01 22.75
CA PRO A 517 -24.28 11.08 23.41
C PRO A 517 -24.46 11.47 24.89
N ALA A 518 -25.62 11.18 25.44
CA ALA A 518 -25.80 11.19 26.88
C ALA A 518 -24.83 10.18 27.52
N PRO A 519 -24.49 10.35 28.81
CA PRO A 519 -23.65 9.40 29.54
C PRO A 519 -24.17 7.98 29.38
N PHE A 520 -23.28 7.04 29.05
CA PHE A 520 -23.59 5.66 28.70
C PHE A 520 -22.99 4.66 29.70
N PRO A 521 -23.60 3.49 29.89
CA PRO A 521 -23.14 2.51 30.87
C PRO A 521 -21.82 1.88 30.43
N VAL A 522 -20.94 1.59 31.41
CA VAL A 522 -19.66 0.91 31.21
C VAL A 522 -19.56 -0.36 32.09
N ALA A 523 -18.61 -1.24 31.76
CA ALA A 523 -18.41 -2.50 32.52
C ALA A 523 -17.68 -2.29 33.87
N GLY A 524 -16.99 -1.19 34.06
CA GLY A 524 -16.33 -0.80 35.29
C GLY A 524 -15.33 -1.83 35.84
N ARG A 525 -15.10 -1.78 37.18
CA ARG A 525 -14.14 -2.67 37.90
C ARG A 525 -14.41 -4.15 37.67
N THR A 526 -15.67 -4.56 37.60
CA THR A 526 -16.06 -5.95 37.33
C THR A 526 -15.62 -6.40 35.94
N GLY A 527 -15.81 -5.54 34.94
CA GLY A 527 -15.34 -5.80 33.58
C GLY A 527 -13.82 -5.91 33.50
N ILE A 528 -13.10 -5.00 34.15
CA ILE A 528 -11.62 -5.04 34.23
C ILE A 528 -11.15 -6.36 34.84
N ALA A 529 -11.70 -6.75 35.99
CA ALA A 529 -11.31 -7.98 36.67
C ALA A 529 -11.54 -9.24 35.82
N ASN A 530 -12.63 -9.30 35.06
CA ASN A 530 -12.88 -10.41 34.13
C ASN A 530 -11.87 -10.44 32.97
N LEU A 531 -11.49 -9.28 32.43
CA LEU A 531 -10.47 -9.21 31.38
C LEU A 531 -9.09 -9.53 31.92
N ASP A 532 -8.75 -9.09 33.14
CA ASP A 532 -7.49 -9.42 33.82
C ASP A 532 -7.34 -10.92 34.01
N MET A 533 -8.41 -11.64 34.37
CA MET A 533 -8.38 -13.10 34.44
C MET A 533 -8.01 -13.73 33.10
N MET A 534 -8.52 -13.20 31.97
CA MET A 534 -8.13 -13.67 30.63
C MET A 534 -6.65 -13.37 30.35
N ILE A 535 -6.19 -12.16 30.71
CA ILE A 535 -4.79 -11.73 30.52
C ILE A 535 -3.84 -12.64 31.32
N VAL A 536 -4.14 -12.91 32.59
CA VAL A 536 -3.34 -13.79 33.45
C VAL A 536 -3.26 -15.20 32.85
N ASN A 537 -4.38 -15.76 32.38
CA ASN A 537 -4.39 -17.08 31.73
C ASN A 537 -3.51 -17.13 30.50
N MET A 538 -3.52 -16.07 29.68
CA MET A 538 -2.67 -15.98 28.46
C MET A 538 -1.19 -15.82 28.84
N GLN A 539 -0.87 -15.07 29.88
CA GLN A 539 0.50 -14.84 30.35
C GLN A 539 1.09 -16.12 30.97
N GLU A 540 0.36 -16.78 31.88
CA GLU A 540 0.77 -18.06 32.52
C GLU A 540 0.87 -19.18 31.47
N GLY A 541 0.03 -19.15 30.45
CA GLY A 541 0.11 -20.04 29.28
C GLY A 541 1.26 -19.74 28.32
N GLY A 542 2.08 -18.71 28.56
CA GLY A 542 3.21 -18.31 27.71
C GLY A 542 2.81 -17.75 26.32
N GLN A 543 1.57 -17.32 26.16
CA GLN A 543 1.05 -16.79 24.89
C GLN A 543 1.39 -15.31 24.70
N ILE A 544 1.54 -14.57 25.80
CA ILE A 544 1.88 -13.14 25.81
C ILE A 544 3.01 -12.86 26.81
N SER A 545 3.79 -11.80 26.55
CA SER A 545 4.84 -11.34 27.46
C SER A 545 4.24 -10.56 28.66
N ALA A 546 5.05 -10.32 29.68
CA ALA A 546 4.64 -9.47 30.81
C ALA A 546 4.26 -8.06 30.37
N HIS A 547 4.97 -7.50 29.37
CA HIS A 547 4.63 -6.19 28.83
C HIS A 547 3.37 -6.23 27.97
N ASP A 548 3.12 -7.30 27.19
CA ASP A 548 1.84 -7.48 26.49
C ASP A 548 0.67 -7.51 27.50
N ALA A 549 0.83 -8.18 28.65
CA ALA A 549 -0.17 -8.21 29.71
C ALA A 549 -0.45 -6.81 30.28
N ARG A 550 0.59 -5.99 30.49
CA ARG A 550 0.46 -4.59 30.92
C ARG A 550 -0.30 -3.73 29.92
N VAL A 551 0.02 -3.86 28.63
CA VAL A 551 -0.67 -3.15 27.54
C VAL A 551 -2.14 -3.58 27.44
N ALA A 552 -2.41 -4.88 27.56
CA ALA A 552 -3.76 -5.42 27.54
C ALA A 552 -4.58 -4.94 28.74
N HIS A 553 -3.98 -4.88 29.96
CA HIS A 553 -4.63 -4.32 31.15
C HIS A 553 -5.01 -2.83 30.92
N ALA A 554 -4.10 -2.01 30.39
CA ALA A 554 -4.39 -0.61 30.08
C ALA A 554 -5.57 -0.47 29.09
N ALA A 555 -5.64 -1.34 28.08
CA ALA A 555 -6.78 -1.39 27.16
C ALA A 555 -8.08 -1.81 27.88
N ALA A 556 -8.02 -2.77 28.81
CA ALA A 556 -9.16 -3.19 29.61
C ALA A 556 -9.68 -2.04 30.47
N VAL A 557 -8.78 -1.28 31.13
CA VAL A 557 -9.13 -0.10 31.95
C VAL A 557 -9.84 0.94 31.08
N ALA A 558 -9.29 1.30 29.93
CA ALA A 558 -9.87 2.30 29.03
C ALA A 558 -11.26 1.87 28.49
N LEU A 559 -11.38 0.63 28.01
CA LEU A 559 -12.63 0.09 27.45
C LEU A 559 -13.75 -0.08 28.49
N CYS A 560 -13.39 -0.45 29.73
CA CYS A 560 -14.35 -0.63 30.81
C CYS A 560 -14.73 0.67 31.54
N GLY A 561 -14.13 1.81 31.16
CA GLY A 561 -14.43 3.12 31.76
C GLY A 561 -13.72 3.42 33.06
N GLY A 562 -12.61 2.69 33.36
CA GLY A 562 -11.79 2.94 34.54
C GLY A 562 -12.39 2.38 35.84
N ALA A 563 -11.91 2.90 36.97
CA ALA A 563 -12.22 2.38 38.31
C ALA A 563 -13.59 2.86 38.84
N VAL A 564 -14.65 2.64 38.08
CA VAL A 564 -16.06 2.87 38.45
C VAL A 564 -16.79 1.54 38.62
N ASP A 565 -17.98 1.54 39.22
CA ASP A 565 -18.79 0.34 39.33
C ASP A 565 -19.43 -0.05 38.00
N ALA A 566 -19.68 -1.34 37.80
CA ALA A 566 -20.36 -1.82 36.59
C ALA A 566 -21.76 -1.18 36.46
N GLY A 567 -22.10 -0.75 35.24
CA GLY A 567 -23.34 -0.03 34.96
C GLY A 567 -23.29 1.47 35.26
N SER A 568 -22.20 2.00 35.82
CA SER A 568 -21.99 3.44 35.95
C SER A 568 -22.07 4.12 34.58
N LYS A 569 -22.76 5.26 34.53
CA LYS A 569 -22.87 6.05 33.30
C LYS A 569 -21.75 7.10 33.25
N VAL A 570 -20.96 7.06 32.19
CA VAL A 570 -19.83 8.00 31.96
C VAL A 570 -20.00 8.73 30.64
N SER A 571 -19.39 9.92 30.52
CA SER A 571 -19.36 10.68 29.28
C SER A 571 -18.25 10.21 28.34
N GLU A 572 -18.27 10.63 27.09
CA GLU A 572 -17.13 10.44 26.16
C GLU A 572 -15.84 11.03 26.72
N ASP A 573 -15.91 12.24 27.30
CA ASP A 573 -14.72 12.91 27.88
C ASP A 573 -14.08 12.14 29.01
N TRP A 574 -14.90 11.44 29.83
CA TRP A 574 -14.38 10.56 30.87
C TRP A 574 -13.52 9.44 30.29
N ILE A 575 -14.00 8.76 29.24
CA ILE A 575 -13.23 7.70 28.59
C ILE A 575 -11.99 8.26 27.89
N ILE A 576 -12.10 9.41 27.20
CA ILE A 576 -10.99 10.13 26.57
C ILE A 576 -9.87 10.42 27.58
N GLN A 577 -10.20 10.88 28.77
CA GLN A 577 -9.22 11.12 29.82
C GLN A 577 -8.62 9.80 30.35
N THR A 578 -9.43 8.76 30.50
CA THR A 578 -8.99 7.44 30.96
C THR A 578 -8.01 6.82 29.97
N GLU A 579 -8.34 6.77 28.66
CA GLU A 579 -7.43 6.22 27.64
C GLU A 579 -6.13 7.02 27.53
N ARG A 580 -6.18 8.36 27.67
CA ARG A 580 -4.98 9.21 27.68
C ARG A 580 -4.09 8.89 28.87
N ALA A 581 -4.64 8.74 30.05
CA ALA A 581 -3.88 8.43 31.26
C ALA A 581 -3.14 7.09 31.11
N GLU A 582 -3.82 6.06 30.65
CA GLU A 582 -3.22 4.74 30.41
C GLU A 582 -2.15 4.77 29.31
N PHE A 583 -2.39 5.47 28.21
CA PHE A 583 -1.42 5.67 27.13
C PHE A 583 -0.14 6.35 27.64
N MET A 584 -0.30 7.46 28.41
CA MET A 584 0.84 8.17 28.99
C MET A 584 1.61 7.33 30.01
N ALA A 585 0.94 6.44 30.75
CA ALA A 585 1.60 5.50 31.65
C ALA A 585 2.45 4.48 30.87
N LEU A 586 1.97 3.99 29.72
CA LEU A 586 2.71 3.07 28.86
C LEU A 586 3.90 3.74 28.17
N LEU A 587 3.79 4.97 27.68
CA LEU A 587 4.89 5.71 27.06
C LEU A 587 6.12 5.85 27.98
N LYS A 588 5.91 5.91 29.28
CA LYS A 588 6.98 6.03 30.27
C LYS A 588 7.75 4.72 30.50
N THR A 589 7.30 3.60 29.91
CA THR A 589 7.94 2.30 30.08
C THR A 589 9.08 2.09 29.08
N PRO A 590 10.24 1.54 29.53
CA PRO A 590 11.34 1.23 28.64
C PRO A 590 10.96 0.23 27.53
N GLU A 591 10.08 -0.71 27.85
CA GLU A 591 9.63 -1.76 26.94
C GLU A 591 8.84 -1.17 25.76
N THR A 592 7.93 -0.24 26.00
CA THR A 592 7.19 0.48 24.95
C THR A 592 8.14 1.28 24.07
N GLN A 593 9.08 2.03 24.65
CA GLN A 593 10.08 2.81 23.89
C GLN A 593 10.95 1.89 23.03
N ALA A 594 11.36 0.74 23.53
CA ALA A 594 12.09 -0.27 22.77
C ALA A 594 11.26 -0.84 21.59
N ARG A 595 9.95 -1.07 21.79
CA ARG A 595 9.04 -1.52 20.72
C ARG A 595 8.89 -0.47 19.61
N MET A 596 8.72 0.80 19.97
CA MET A 596 8.65 1.90 18.99
C MET A 596 9.95 2.03 18.19
N ALA A 597 11.10 2.02 18.88
CA ALA A 597 12.41 2.07 18.22
C ALA A 597 12.64 0.89 17.27
N HIS A 598 12.26 -0.32 17.68
CA HIS A 598 12.37 -1.52 16.85
C HIS A 598 11.45 -1.44 15.62
N MET A 599 10.22 -0.98 15.77
CA MET A 599 9.28 -0.79 14.67
C MET A 599 9.83 0.21 13.64
N LEU A 600 10.34 1.35 14.08
CA LEU A 600 10.94 2.36 13.19
C LEU A 600 12.16 1.80 12.44
N LYS A 601 12.97 0.98 13.09
CA LYS A 601 14.18 0.39 12.50
C LYS A 601 13.89 -0.76 11.53
N THR A 602 12.92 -1.61 11.84
CA THR A 602 12.74 -2.90 11.14
C THR A 602 11.42 -3.05 10.41
N GLY A 603 10.42 -2.20 10.70
CA GLY A 603 9.05 -2.34 10.23
C GLY A 603 8.31 -3.55 10.82
N LYS A 604 8.80 -4.13 11.94
CA LYS A 604 8.23 -5.32 12.57
C LYS A 604 8.00 -5.10 14.07
N PRO A 605 6.95 -5.69 14.66
CA PRO A 605 6.74 -5.60 16.10
C PRO A 605 7.84 -6.35 16.87
N LEU A 606 8.22 -5.80 18.03
CA LEU A 606 9.07 -6.46 19.02
C LEU A 606 8.19 -7.09 20.10
N ARG A 607 8.53 -8.29 20.52
CA ARG A 607 7.98 -8.97 21.69
C ARG A 607 9.05 -9.00 22.79
N ASN A 608 8.82 -8.26 23.89
CA ASN A 608 9.74 -8.13 25.02
C ASN A 608 8.99 -8.29 26.34
#